data_44a48d790ce1067c52a505f84d4edbcb
#
_entry.id   44a48d790ce1067c52a505f84d4edbcb
#
_cell.length_a   1.000
_cell.length_b   1.000
_cell.length_c   1.000
_cell.angle_alpha   90.00
_cell.angle_beta   90.00
_cell.angle_gamma   90.00
#
_symmetry.space_group_name_H-M   'P 1'
#
loop_
_entity.id
_entity.type
_entity.pdbx_description
1 polymer ?
#
loop_
_entity_poly.entity_id
_entity_poly.type
_entity_poly.pdbx_seq_one_letter_code
_entity_poly.pdbx_strand_id
1 'polypeptide(L)'
;MTFGTYQKGSRSERELIDLFQQKGYSVIRSAGSGVGTPSPDILLFKRGKQFGFECKAWDKGSLSLEKFKIAELRTWEENTGMTTMIAWRLSREGWYFIYLDELGEQKKSFTVTAKRAREINRRVESLL
;
A
#
# COMPACT_ATOMS: atom_id res chain seq x y z
N MET A 1 -4.10 -6.89 20.38
CA MET A 1 -5.41 -7.30 19.96
C MET A 1 -5.53 -7.56 18.48
N THR A 2 -5.39 -8.79 18.14
CA THR A 2 -5.32 -9.17 16.73
C THR A 2 -6.66 -9.05 16.01
N PHE A 3 -7.74 -9.35 16.70
CA PHE A 3 -9.07 -9.40 16.09
C PHE A 3 -9.53 -8.02 15.61
N GLY A 4 -9.40 -7.00 16.44
CA GLY A 4 -9.74 -5.63 16.05
C GLY A 4 -8.86 -5.10 14.95
N THR A 5 -7.56 -5.43 14.99
CA THR A 5 -6.60 -5.03 13.96
C THR A 5 -6.94 -5.66 12.61
N TYR A 6 -7.33 -6.94 12.61
CA TYR A 6 -7.73 -7.62 11.37
C TYR A 6 -8.95 -6.95 10.75
N GLN A 7 -9.97 -6.65 11.56
CA GLN A 7 -11.18 -6.02 11.05
C GLN A 7 -10.92 -4.63 10.51
N LYS A 8 -10.06 -3.86 11.16
CA LYS A 8 -9.69 -2.53 10.71
C LYS A 8 -8.98 -2.60 9.36
N GLY A 9 -8.03 -3.53 9.21
CA GLY A 9 -7.29 -3.69 7.96
C GLY A 9 -8.19 -4.10 6.81
N SER A 10 -9.07 -5.08 7.03
CA SER A 10 -10.00 -5.57 6.02
C SER A 10 -10.98 -4.47 5.58
N ARG A 11 -11.48 -3.69 6.53
CA ARG A 11 -12.40 -2.60 6.24
C ARG A 11 -11.74 -1.50 5.44
N SER A 12 -10.49 -1.18 5.77
CA SER A 12 -9.73 -0.16 5.07
C SER A 12 -9.42 -0.56 3.64
N GLU A 13 -9.06 -1.83 3.42
CA GLU A 13 -8.84 -2.32 2.06
C GLU A 13 -10.09 -2.19 1.21
N ARG A 14 -11.25 -2.55 1.76
CA ARG A 14 -12.52 -2.43 1.03
C ARG A 14 -12.82 -0.97 0.68
N GLU A 15 -12.57 -0.07 1.61
CA GLU A 15 -12.75 1.36 1.35
C GLU A 15 -11.90 1.79 0.15
N LEU A 16 -10.64 1.38 0.13
CA LEU A 16 -9.72 1.75 -0.93
C LEU A 16 -10.16 1.14 -2.28
N ILE A 17 -10.58 -0.11 -2.26
CA ILE A 17 -11.08 -0.77 -3.48
C ILE A 17 -12.28 0.01 -4.02
N ASP A 18 -13.23 0.34 -3.16
CA ASP A 18 -14.43 1.09 -3.59
C ASP A 18 -14.08 2.44 -4.18
N LEU A 19 -13.13 3.14 -3.57
CA LEU A 19 -12.69 4.44 -4.07
C LEU A 19 -12.17 4.34 -5.51
N PHE A 20 -11.32 3.35 -5.79
CA PHE A 20 -10.73 3.21 -7.11
C PHE A 20 -11.71 2.65 -8.13
N GLN A 21 -12.61 1.75 -7.71
CA GLN A 21 -13.65 1.26 -8.61
C GLN A 21 -14.56 2.38 -9.08
N GLN A 22 -14.89 3.30 -8.17
CA GLN A 22 -15.71 4.47 -8.53
C GLN A 22 -15.00 5.38 -9.54
N LYS A 23 -13.68 5.31 -9.61
CA LYS A 23 -12.89 6.11 -10.55
C LYS A 23 -12.56 5.35 -11.82
N GLY A 24 -13.17 4.20 -12.04
CA GLY A 24 -13.03 3.46 -13.29
C GLY A 24 -11.91 2.43 -13.30
N TYR A 25 -11.35 2.09 -12.15
CA TYR A 25 -10.34 1.04 -12.06
C TYR A 25 -10.99 -0.32 -11.89
N SER A 26 -10.39 -1.32 -12.51
CA SER A 26 -10.65 -2.72 -12.18
C SER A 26 -9.66 -3.12 -11.11
N VAL A 27 -10.15 -3.78 -10.06
CA VAL A 27 -9.34 -4.05 -8.88
C VAL A 27 -9.37 -5.53 -8.57
N ILE A 28 -8.19 -6.08 -8.28
CA ILE A 28 -8.05 -7.45 -7.80
C ILE A 28 -7.48 -7.37 -6.40
N ARG A 29 -8.15 -8.00 -5.45
CA ARG A 29 -7.63 -8.16 -4.11
C ARG A 29 -6.88 -9.48 -4.05
N SER A 30 -5.61 -9.42 -3.66
CA SER A 30 -4.80 -10.62 -3.51
C SER A 30 -5.15 -11.27 -2.18
N ALA A 31 -5.67 -12.48 -2.23
CA ALA A 31 -5.94 -13.26 -1.02
C ALA A 31 -4.81 -14.26 -0.83
N GLY A 32 -4.44 -14.54 0.42
CA GLY A 32 -3.47 -15.57 0.70
C GLY A 32 -2.04 -15.20 0.38
N SER A 33 -1.72 -13.92 0.47
CA SER A 33 -0.34 -13.48 0.35
C SER A 33 0.51 -14.25 1.36
N GLY A 34 1.64 -14.80 0.91
CA GLY A 34 2.54 -15.55 1.75
C GLY A 34 2.58 -17.04 1.49
N VAL A 35 1.77 -17.55 0.56
CA VAL A 35 1.81 -18.96 0.21
C VAL A 35 2.35 -19.10 -1.20
N GLY A 36 3.65 -18.97 -1.33
CA GLY A 36 4.37 -19.29 -2.56
C GLY A 36 4.34 -18.27 -3.68
N THR A 37 3.43 -17.32 -3.65
CA THR A 37 3.33 -16.30 -4.70
C THR A 37 3.14 -14.91 -4.10
N PRO A 38 4.23 -14.26 -3.70
CA PRO A 38 4.12 -12.92 -3.11
C PRO A 38 3.57 -11.91 -4.12
N SER A 39 2.68 -11.06 -3.65
CA SER A 39 2.10 -9.98 -4.45
C SER A 39 1.67 -8.84 -3.53
N PRO A 40 1.48 -7.63 -4.07
CA PRO A 40 0.83 -6.57 -3.29
C PRO A 40 -0.59 -6.99 -2.88
N ASP A 41 -1.14 -6.33 -1.87
CA ASP A 41 -2.47 -6.65 -1.37
C ASP A 41 -3.55 -6.38 -2.42
N ILE A 42 -3.39 -5.32 -3.19
CA ILE A 42 -4.38 -4.89 -4.18
C ILE A 42 -3.68 -4.57 -5.49
N LEU A 43 -4.26 -5.04 -6.59
CA LEU A 43 -3.79 -4.73 -7.93
C LEU A 43 -4.86 -3.92 -8.65
N LEU A 44 -4.45 -2.86 -9.32
CA LEU A 44 -5.37 -1.92 -9.95
C LEU A 44 -5.01 -1.70 -11.41
N PHE A 45 -6.03 -1.68 -12.26
CA PHE A 45 -5.83 -1.57 -13.70
C PHE A 45 -6.85 -0.59 -14.29
N LYS A 46 -6.36 0.33 -15.10
CA LYS A 46 -7.25 1.23 -15.84
C LYS A 46 -6.57 1.65 -17.14
N ARG A 47 -7.02 1.08 -18.24
CA ARG A 47 -6.58 1.48 -19.59
C ARG A 47 -5.05 1.58 -19.70
N GLY A 48 -4.36 0.55 -19.28
CA GLY A 48 -2.91 0.52 -19.32
C GLY A 48 -2.20 1.07 -18.10
N LYS A 49 -2.88 1.81 -17.23
CA LYS A 49 -2.34 2.19 -15.94
C LYS A 49 -2.40 0.99 -14.99
N GLN A 50 -1.33 0.77 -14.26
CA GLN A 50 -1.25 -0.38 -13.35
C GLN A 50 -0.61 0.05 -12.04
N PHE A 51 -1.25 -0.28 -10.94
CA PHE A 51 -0.71 -0.03 -9.60
C PHE A 51 -0.81 -1.29 -8.76
N GLY A 52 0.18 -1.47 -7.91
CA GLY A 52 0.13 -2.47 -6.85
C GLY A 52 0.25 -1.76 -5.51
N PHE A 53 -0.65 -2.03 -4.59
CA PHE A 53 -0.63 -1.40 -3.27
C PHE A 53 -0.45 -2.44 -2.17
N GLU A 54 0.52 -2.19 -1.31
CA GLU A 54 0.61 -2.86 -0.01
C GLU A 54 -0.09 -1.94 0.98
N CYS A 55 -1.19 -2.41 1.55
CA CYS A 55 -2.09 -1.57 2.35
C CYS A 55 -1.78 -1.67 3.83
N LYS A 56 -1.72 -0.53 4.51
CA LYS A 56 -1.53 -0.46 5.95
C LYS A 56 -2.47 0.60 6.54
N ALA A 57 -3.24 0.20 7.56
CA ALA A 57 -4.03 1.13 8.36
C ALA A 57 -3.34 1.21 9.73
N TRP A 58 -2.63 2.30 9.99
CA TRP A 58 -1.71 2.37 11.12
C TRP A 58 -1.66 3.80 11.63
N ASP A 59 -2.06 4.02 12.87
CA ASP A 59 -2.25 5.37 13.42
C ASP A 59 -1.11 5.84 14.32
N LYS A 60 0.09 5.35 14.09
CA LYS A 60 1.26 5.82 14.83
C LYS A 60 2.09 6.77 14.00
N GLY A 61 3.03 7.43 14.63
CA GLY A 61 3.84 8.46 13.96
C GLY A 61 4.80 7.94 12.91
N SER A 62 4.99 6.63 12.85
CA SER A 62 5.93 6.03 11.90
C SER A 62 5.46 4.63 11.53
N LEU A 63 5.65 4.27 10.27
CA LEU A 63 5.30 2.96 9.74
C LEU A 63 6.59 2.24 9.40
N SER A 64 6.72 0.99 9.87
CA SER A 64 7.88 0.14 9.57
C SER A 64 7.44 -1.10 8.81
N LEU A 65 8.23 -1.48 7.82
CA LEU A 65 7.97 -2.66 7.01
C LEU A 65 9.23 -3.52 7.01
N GLU A 66 9.04 -4.82 7.06
CA GLU A 66 10.15 -5.77 7.08
C GLU A 66 10.90 -5.73 5.75
N LYS A 67 12.22 -5.90 5.83
CA LYS A 67 13.07 -5.82 4.63
C LYS A 67 12.71 -6.88 3.59
N PHE A 68 12.36 -8.09 4.04
CA PHE A 68 11.99 -9.12 3.09
C PHE A 68 10.71 -8.75 2.33
N LYS A 69 9.78 -8.08 3.00
CA LYS A 69 8.53 -7.65 2.35
C LYS A 69 8.80 -6.60 1.28
N ILE A 70 9.66 -5.66 1.59
CA ILE A 70 10.04 -4.64 0.60
C ILE A 70 10.78 -5.28 -0.58
N ALA A 71 11.63 -6.27 -0.30
CA ALA A 71 12.32 -7.00 -1.36
C ALA A 71 11.32 -7.71 -2.29
N GLU A 72 10.28 -8.32 -1.72
CA GLU A 72 9.22 -8.95 -2.51
C GLU A 72 8.49 -7.94 -3.38
N LEU A 73 8.17 -6.78 -2.83
CA LEU A 73 7.47 -5.73 -3.58
C LEU A 73 8.34 -5.16 -4.70
N ARG A 74 9.64 -5.02 -4.45
CA ARG A 74 10.58 -4.58 -5.49
C ARG A 74 10.69 -5.62 -6.61
N THR A 75 10.74 -6.89 -6.27
CA THR A 75 10.77 -7.96 -7.26
C THR A 75 9.49 -7.93 -8.10
N TRP A 76 8.35 -7.74 -7.45
CA TRP A 76 7.07 -7.59 -8.14
C TRP A 76 7.10 -6.44 -9.13
N GLU A 77 7.60 -5.29 -8.68
CA GLU A 77 7.69 -4.10 -9.53
C GLU A 77 8.61 -4.33 -10.73
N GLU A 78 9.75 -4.95 -10.50
CA GLU A 78 10.70 -5.27 -11.59
C GLU A 78 10.08 -6.23 -12.60
N ASN A 79 9.43 -7.27 -12.12
CA ASN A 79 8.90 -8.31 -13.00
C ASN A 79 7.69 -7.84 -13.81
N THR A 80 6.87 -6.97 -13.25
CA THR A 80 5.62 -6.56 -13.89
C THR A 80 5.69 -5.21 -14.58
N GLY A 81 6.65 -4.36 -14.20
CA GLY A 81 6.66 -2.96 -14.62
C GLY A 81 5.58 -2.13 -13.96
N MET A 82 4.85 -2.72 -13.03
CA MET A 82 3.75 -2.06 -12.32
C MET A 82 4.29 -1.12 -11.24
N THR A 83 3.77 0.08 -11.17
CA THR A 83 4.13 1.00 -10.07
C THR A 83 3.57 0.43 -8.77
N THR A 84 4.46 0.18 -7.82
CA THR A 84 4.11 -0.44 -6.55
C THR A 84 4.34 0.55 -5.41
N MET A 85 3.34 0.70 -4.57
CA MET A 85 3.38 1.69 -3.49
C MET A 85 2.86 1.11 -2.20
N ILE A 86 3.26 1.74 -1.10
CA ILE A 86 2.63 1.51 0.19
C ILE A 86 1.44 2.46 0.26
N ALA A 87 0.25 1.91 0.48
CA ALA A 87 -0.96 2.71 0.72
C ALA A 87 -1.19 2.74 2.22
N TRP A 88 -0.90 3.87 2.84
CA TRP A 88 -0.96 4.05 4.28
C TRP A 88 -2.14 4.91 4.66
N ARG A 89 -3.06 4.33 5.44
CA ARG A 89 -4.23 5.07 5.91
C ARG A 89 -4.01 5.57 7.33
N LEU A 90 -4.13 6.87 7.50
CA LEU A 90 -4.14 7.51 8.81
C LEU A 90 -5.58 7.91 9.14
N SER A 91 -6.01 7.61 10.37
CA SER A 91 -7.37 7.94 10.82
C SER A 91 -7.66 9.42 10.65
N ARG A 92 -8.85 9.74 10.15
CA ARG A 92 -9.34 11.10 9.93
C ARG A 92 -8.62 11.85 8.80
N GLU A 93 -7.55 11.28 8.25
CA GLU A 93 -6.82 11.91 7.17
C GLU A 93 -7.01 11.15 5.86
N GLY A 94 -7.18 9.83 5.92
CA GLY A 94 -7.34 9.00 4.73
C GLY A 94 -6.03 8.42 4.25
N TRP A 95 -5.92 8.23 2.95
CA TRP A 95 -4.85 7.46 2.33
C TRP A 95 -3.72 8.33 1.83
N TYR A 96 -2.50 7.91 2.15
CA TYR A 96 -1.26 8.46 1.62
C TYR A 96 -0.53 7.35 0.86
N PHE A 97 0.04 7.69 -0.28
CA PHE A 97 0.71 6.71 -1.13
C PHE A 97 2.19 7.03 -1.20
N ILE A 98 3.00 6.02 -0.89
CA ILE A 98 4.45 6.18 -0.73
C ILE A 98 5.14 5.24 -1.72
N TYR A 99 6.02 5.77 -2.57
CA TYR A 99 6.84 4.93 -3.44
C TYR A 99 7.84 4.13 -2.59
N LEU A 100 8.22 2.96 -3.07
CA LEU A 100 9.19 2.15 -2.35
C LEU A 100 10.50 2.90 -2.11
N ASP A 101 10.92 3.71 -3.08
CA ASP A 101 12.15 4.50 -2.97
C ASP A 101 12.08 5.64 -1.97
N GLU A 102 10.90 5.98 -1.50
CA GLU A 102 10.71 7.03 -0.51
C GLU A 102 10.82 6.52 0.93
N LEU A 103 10.93 5.22 1.09
CA LEU A 103 11.10 4.61 2.42
C LEU A 103 12.56 4.74 2.84
N GLY A 104 12.76 5.03 4.12
CA GLY A 104 14.11 5.12 4.68
C GLY A 104 14.59 3.76 5.14
N GLU A 105 15.78 3.36 4.73
CA GLU A 105 16.35 2.08 5.13
C GLU A 105 16.95 2.17 6.52
N GLN A 106 16.53 1.26 7.40
CA GLN A 106 17.07 1.12 8.73
C GLN A 106 17.79 -0.24 8.80
N LYS A 107 18.35 -0.56 9.96
CA LYS A 107 19.10 -1.80 10.11
C LYS A 107 18.25 -3.05 9.85
N LYS A 108 17.01 -3.05 10.35
CA LYS A 108 16.12 -4.22 10.26
C LYS A 108 14.84 -3.99 9.48
N SER A 109 14.61 -2.77 9.02
CA SER A 109 13.33 -2.44 8.40
C SER A 109 13.48 -1.26 7.45
N PHE A 110 12.40 -1.00 6.70
CA PHE A 110 12.22 0.27 5.97
C PHE A 110 11.11 1.04 6.67
N THR A 111 11.27 2.35 6.79
CA THR A 111 10.34 3.18 7.55
C THR A 111 9.94 4.43 6.80
N VAL A 112 8.79 4.97 7.17
CA VAL A 112 8.35 6.29 6.75
C VAL A 112 7.59 6.91 7.92
N THR A 113 7.82 8.20 8.17
CA THR A 113 7.10 8.91 9.24
C THR A 113 5.80 9.49 8.71
N ALA A 114 4.84 9.68 9.60
CA ALA A 114 3.59 10.35 9.25
C ALA A 114 3.87 11.78 8.76
N LYS A 115 4.84 12.46 9.37
CA LYS A 115 5.27 13.78 8.93
C LYS A 115 5.72 13.76 7.48
N ARG A 116 6.55 12.78 7.13
CA ARG A 116 7.04 12.62 5.75
C ARG A 116 5.91 12.30 4.78
N ALA A 117 5.00 11.42 5.18
CA ALA A 117 3.84 11.06 4.35
C ALA A 117 3.00 12.31 4.04
N ARG A 118 2.79 13.16 5.05
CA ARG A 118 2.03 14.41 4.86
C ARG A 118 2.78 15.40 4.00
N GLU A 119 4.10 15.45 4.09
CA GLU A 119 4.92 16.32 3.24
C GLU A 119 4.85 15.89 1.79
N ILE A 120 4.96 14.59 1.52
CA ILE A 120 4.82 14.05 0.17
C ILE A 120 3.41 14.31 -0.34
N ASN A 121 2.43 14.10 0.49
CA ASN A 121 1.02 14.37 0.22
C ASN A 121 0.53 13.80 -1.10
N ARG A 122 0.91 12.57 -1.40
CA ARG A 122 0.40 11.86 -2.58
C ARG A 122 -0.89 11.16 -2.19
N ARG A 123 -1.98 11.65 -2.73
CA ARG A 123 -3.33 11.22 -2.36
C ARG A 123 -3.98 10.48 -3.53
N VAL A 124 -5.19 9.96 -3.31
CA VAL A 124 -5.94 9.24 -4.36
C VAL A 124 -6.00 10.06 -5.65
N GLU A 125 -6.29 11.35 -5.54
CA GLU A 125 -6.43 12.23 -6.70
C GLU A 125 -5.16 12.29 -7.54
N SER A 126 -4.01 12.11 -6.92
CA SER A 126 -2.73 12.12 -7.63
C SER A 126 -2.54 10.92 -8.55
N LEU A 127 -3.33 9.87 -8.36
CA LEU A 127 -3.16 8.60 -9.05
C LEU A 127 -4.21 8.35 -10.12
N LEU A 128 -5.14 9.26 -10.29
CA LEU A 128 -6.26 9.07 -11.22
C LEU A 128 -5.92 9.42 -12.66
#